data_637e0c96e2bd5cc2a8b055fd32158fe7
#
_entry.id   637e0c96e2bd5cc2a8b055fd32158fe7
#
_cell.length_a   1.000
_cell.length_b   1.000
_cell.length_c   1.000
_cell.angle_alpha   90.00
_cell.angle_beta   90.00
_cell.angle_gamma   90.00
#
_symmetry.space_group_name_H-M   'P 1'
#
loop_
_entity.id
_entity.type
_entity.pdbx_description
1 polymer ?
#
loop_
_entity_poly.entity_id
_entity_poly.type
_entity_poly.pdbx_seq_one_letter_code
_entity_poly.pdbx_strand_id
1 'polypeptide(L)'
;MNPLAARGPHRVTLATRADCSVITLTGDMDLDHVGPLRAALQEACTAPTAPERVVVDLSRLDFCDSAGLNALLHARSLCEQNRRTLTLTDPGPQFYRLLRITGADALFDLSYPGTADGWPDAAR
;
A
#
# COMPACT_ATOMS: atom_id res chain seq x y z
N MET A 1 6.66 14.98 26.74
CA MET A 1 5.96 14.06 25.86
C MET A 1 6.71 13.88 24.56
N ASN A 2 6.78 12.67 24.10
CA ASN A 2 7.43 12.38 22.82
C ASN A 2 6.53 12.83 21.68
N PRO A 3 6.98 13.72 20.78
CA PRO A 3 6.17 14.13 19.63
C PRO A 3 5.69 12.97 18.77
N LEU A 4 6.45 11.88 18.69
CA LEU A 4 6.05 10.72 17.90
C LEU A 4 4.83 10.03 18.47
N ALA A 5 4.61 10.12 19.80
CA ALA A 5 3.45 9.53 20.40
C ALA A 5 2.15 10.22 19.97
N ALA A 6 2.22 11.49 19.54
CA ALA A 6 1.06 12.21 19.11
C ALA A 6 0.55 11.77 17.72
N ARG A 7 1.40 11.07 16.97
CA ARG A 7 1.03 10.59 15.63
C ARG A 7 0.27 9.26 15.66
N GLY A 8 0.18 8.64 16.82
CA GLY A 8 -0.42 7.33 16.91
C GLY A 8 0.52 6.21 16.49
N PRO A 9 0.07 4.98 16.55
CA PRO A 9 0.91 3.83 16.28
C PRO A 9 1.22 3.66 14.79
N HIS A 10 2.40 3.11 14.53
CA HIS A 10 2.76 2.62 13.20
C HIS A 10 2.35 1.16 13.18
N ARG A 11 1.56 0.79 12.20
CA ARG A 11 1.06 -0.59 12.15
C ARG A 11 0.91 -1.07 10.72
N VAL A 12 1.29 -2.31 10.52
CA VAL A 12 1.05 -3.02 9.27
C VAL A 12 0.30 -4.29 9.65
N THR A 13 -0.87 -4.49 9.05
CA THR A 13 -1.63 -5.72 9.26
C THR A 13 -1.86 -6.39 7.92
N LEU A 14 -1.84 -7.73 7.92
CA LEU A 14 -2.15 -8.53 6.74
C LEU A 14 -3.33 -9.41 7.08
N ALA A 15 -4.40 -9.27 6.31
CA ALA A 15 -5.59 -10.11 6.44
C ALA A 15 -5.77 -10.87 5.13
N THR A 16 -5.84 -12.19 5.21
CA THR A 16 -6.05 -13.03 4.03
C THR A 16 -7.52 -13.41 3.97
N ARG A 17 -8.14 -13.12 2.84
CA ARG A 17 -9.54 -13.45 2.58
C ARG A 17 -9.61 -14.49 1.46
N ALA A 18 -10.82 -14.90 1.11
CA ALA A 18 -10.98 -15.93 0.08
C ALA A 18 -10.41 -15.49 -1.27
N ASP A 19 -10.59 -14.23 -1.62
CA ASP A 19 -10.26 -13.73 -2.96
C ASP A 19 -9.15 -12.66 -2.97
N CYS A 20 -8.70 -12.20 -1.81
CA CYS A 20 -7.64 -11.19 -1.78
C CYS A 20 -6.92 -11.18 -0.45
N SER A 21 -5.67 -10.69 -0.49
CA SER A 21 -4.93 -10.33 0.70
C SER A 21 -5.02 -8.82 0.88
N VAL A 22 -5.31 -8.36 2.08
CA VAL A 22 -5.41 -6.92 2.36
C VAL A 22 -4.35 -6.54 3.36
N ILE A 23 -3.48 -5.63 2.96
CA ILE A 23 -2.46 -5.06 3.83
C ILE A 23 -2.91 -3.65 4.20
N THR A 24 -3.11 -3.40 5.48
CA THR A 24 -3.53 -2.09 5.97
C THR A 24 -2.35 -1.41 6.64
N LEU A 25 -2.07 -0.19 6.20
CA LEU A 25 -0.99 0.62 6.75
C LEU A 25 -1.57 1.73 7.63
N THR A 26 -1.02 1.87 8.84
CA THR A 26 -1.43 2.92 9.76
C THR A 26 -0.19 3.69 10.19
N GLY A 27 -0.28 5.02 10.20
CA GLY A 27 0.81 5.88 10.64
C GLY A 27 1.79 6.22 9.52
N ASP A 28 3.06 6.28 9.85
CA ASP A 28 4.09 6.70 8.91
C ASP A 28 4.84 5.49 8.35
N MET A 29 5.05 5.49 7.04
CA MET A 29 5.87 4.47 6.37
C MET A 29 7.15 5.14 5.86
N ASP A 30 8.11 5.24 6.75
CA ASP A 30 9.43 5.78 6.46
C ASP A 30 10.49 4.69 6.64
N LEU A 31 11.75 5.07 6.50
CA LEU A 31 12.85 4.12 6.56
C LEU A 31 12.87 3.31 7.86
N ASP A 32 12.48 3.94 8.97
CA ASP A 32 12.50 3.27 10.28
C ASP A 32 11.33 2.31 10.50
N HIS A 33 10.26 2.45 9.72
CA HIS A 33 9.02 1.70 9.93
C HIS A 33 8.66 0.77 8.77
N VAL A 34 9.48 0.72 7.74
CA VAL A 34 9.16 -0.01 6.51
C VAL A 34 9.37 -1.52 6.61
N GLY A 35 10.10 -1.99 7.62
CA GLY A 35 10.40 -3.41 7.75
C GLY A 35 9.18 -4.32 7.78
N PRO A 36 8.21 -4.06 8.68
CA PRO A 36 6.99 -4.88 8.69
C PRO A 36 6.20 -4.81 7.39
N LEU A 37 6.22 -3.67 6.70
CA LEU A 37 5.57 -3.56 5.40
C LEU A 37 6.23 -4.48 4.38
N ARG A 38 7.56 -4.48 4.34
CA ARG A 38 8.28 -5.36 3.42
C ARG A 38 7.96 -6.82 3.68
N ALA A 39 7.90 -7.21 4.96
CA ALA A 39 7.58 -8.60 5.32
C ALA A 39 6.16 -8.98 4.90
N ALA A 40 5.19 -8.11 5.15
CA ALA A 40 3.80 -8.38 4.77
C ALA A 40 3.64 -8.48 3.25
N LEU A 41 4.29 -7.59 2.53
CA LEU A 41 4.25 -7.60 1.06
C LEU A 41 4.90 -8.86 0.51
N GLN A 42 6.06 -9.26 1.06
CA GLN A 42 6.73 -10.48 0.64
C GLN A 42 5.80 -11.68 0.81
N GLU A 43 5.17 -11.79 1.95
CA GLU A 43 4.26 -12.90 2.21
C GLU A 43 3.06 -12.88 1.26
N ALA A 44 2.39 -11.74 1.14
CA ALA A 44 1.20 -11.64 0.29
C ALA A 44 1.51 -11.90 -1.19
N CYS A 45 2.69 -11.49 -1.64
CA CYS A 45 3.06 -11.62 -3.05
C CYS A 45 3.62 -12.98 -3.42
N THR A 46 4.12 -13.76 -2.45
CA THR A 46 4.85 -14.98 -2.77
C THR A 46 4.33 -16.25 -2.12
N ALA A 47 3.53 -16.15 -1.05
CA ALA A 47 3.05 -17.35 -0.36
C ALA A 47 2.20 -18.21 -1.32
N PRO A 48 2.47 -19.52 -1.42
CA PRO A 48 1.80 -20.36 -2.43
C PRO A 48 0.29 -20.39 -2.32
N THR A 49 -0.23 -20.29 -1.11
CA THR A 49 -1.67 -20.38 -0.87
C THR A 49 -2.36 -19.02 -0.81
N ALA A 50 -1.61 -17.93 -0.95
CA ALA A 50 -2.21 -16.59 -0.90
C ALA A 50 -2.98 -16.31 -2.19
N PRO A 51 -4.06 -15.51 -2.10
CA PRO A 51 -4.86 -15.16 -3.27
C PRO A 51 -4.08 -14.36 -4.30
N GLU A 52 -4.56 -14.35 -5.54
CA GLU A 52 -3.94 -13.59 -6.62
C GLU A 52 -3.97 -12.08 -6.39
N ARG A 53 -5.02 -11.59 -5.76
CA ARG A 53 -5.18 -10.15 -5.57
C ARG A 53 -4.57 -9.71 -4.25
N VAL A 54 -3.67 -8.74 -4.34
CA VAL A 54 -3.07 -8.11 -3.17
C VAL A 54 -3.51 -6.65 -3.15
N VAL A 55 -4.14 -6.24 -2.07
CA VAL A 55 -4.66 -4.89 -1.90
C VAL A 55 -3.91 -4.23 -0.75
N VAL A 56 -3.38 -3.04 -0.98
CA VAL A 56 -2.77 -2.25 0.08
C VAL A 56 -3.70 -1.08 0.38
N ASP A 57 -4.25 -1.08 1.57
CA ASP A 57 -5.19 -0.05 2.03
C ASP A 57 -4.39 1.11 2.64
N LEU A 58 -4.44 2.25 1.99
CA LEU A 58 -3.68 3.43 2.37
C LEU A 58 -4.52 4.48 3.09
N SER A 59 -5.79 4.15 3.40
CA SER A 59 -6.70 5.13 4.00
C SER A 59 -6.28 5.62 5.38
N ARG A 60 -5.48 4.84 6.09
CA ARG A 60 -5.00 5.19 7.43
C ARG A 60 -3.53 5.57 7.46
N LEU A 61 -2.94 5.72 6.30
CA LEU A 61 -1.55 6.14 6.18
C LEU A 61 -1.46 7.64 6.39
N ASP A 62 -0.62 8.07 7.32
CA ASP A 62 -0.44 9.49 7.60
C ASP A 62 0.65 10.09 6.72
N PHE A 63 1.71 9.34 6.48
CA PHE A 63 2.84 9.83 5.71
C PHE A 63 3.61 8.65 5.12
N CYS A 64 4.12 8.83 3.91
CA CYS A 64 4.99 7.85 3.27
C CYS A 64 6.09 8.57 2.52
N ASP A 65 7.32 8.14 2.75
CA ASP A 65 8.47 8.68 2.01
C ASP A 65 8.93 7.68 0.94
N SER A 66 10.10 7.93 0.38
CA SER A 66 10.63 7.09 -0.68
C SER A 66 10.92 5.66 -0.24
N ALA A 67 11.19 5.43 1.05
CA ALA A 67 11.42 4.06 1.51
C ALA A 67 10.14 3.23 1.42
N GLY A 68 9.01 3.81 1.82
CA GLY A 68 7.72 3.13 1.68
C GLY A 68 7.35 2.94 0.22
N LEU A 69 7.57 3.96 -0.59
CA LEU A 69 7.29 3.85 -2.03
C LEU A 69 8.14 2.76 -2.67
N ASN A 70 9.42 2.69 -2.34
CA ASN A 70 10.30 1.66 -2.88
C ASN A 70 9.86 0.25 -2.48
N ALA A 71 9.37 0.10 -1.25
CA ALA A 71 8.84 -1.19 -0.82
C ALA A 71 7.65 -1.61 -1.68
N LEU A 72 6.76 -0.67 -1.99
CA LEU A 72 5.60 -0.95 -2.83
C LEU A 72 5.98 -1.23 -4.28
N LEU A 73 6.96 -0.51 -4.81
CA LEU A 73 7.45 -0.76 -6.17
C LEU A 73 8.09 -2.15 -6.27
N HIS A 74 8.86 -2.54 -5.27
CA HIS A 74 9.44 -3.88 -5.23
C HIS A 74 8.35 -4.95 -5.18
N ALA A 75 7.34 -4.72 -4.36
CA ALA A 75 6.21 -5.65 -4.25
C ALA A 75 5.45 -5.79 -5.57
N ARG A 76 5.32 -4.69 -6.31
CA ARG A 76 4.69 -4.75 -7.63
C ARG A 76 5.41 -5.73 -8.54
N SER A 77 6.73 -5.67 -8.56
CA SER A 77 7.53 -6.62 -9.35
C SER A 77 7.37 -8.05 -8.86
N LEU A 78 7.36 -8.26 -7.55
CA LEU A 78 7.15 -9.59 -6.99
C LEU A 78 5.80 -10.16 -7.37
N CYS A 79 4.76 -9.34 -7.32
CA CYS A 79 3.43 -9.77 -7.71
C CYS A 79 3.40 -10.21 -9.18
N GLU A 80 4.02 -9.42 -10.06
CA GLU A 80 4.08 -9.78 -11.47
C GLU A 80 4.79 -11.12 -11.67
N GLN A 81 5.91 -11.33 -10.98
CA GLN A 81 6.66 -12.58 -11.07
C GLN A 81 5.86 -13.79 -10.58
N ASN A 82 4.92 -13.57 -9.71
CA ASN A 82 4.10 -14.62 -9.11
C ASN A 82 2.67 -14.65 -9.66
N ARG A 83 2.42 -13.94 -10.76
CA ARG A 83 1.11 -13.88 -11.42
C ARG A 83 0.04 -13.34 -10.49
N ARG A 84 0.39 -12.33 -9.71
CA ARG A 84 -0.53 -11.67 -8.80
C ARG A 84 -0.66 -10.21 -9.19
N THR A 85 -1.71 -9.57 -8.72
CA THR A 85 -1.96 -8.16 -8.96
C THR A 85 -1.87 -7.40 -7.66
N LEU A 86 -1.32 -6.20 -7.72
CA LEU A 86 -1.19 -5.31 -6.57
C LEU A 86 -2.00 -4.05 -6.85
N THR A 87 -2.95 -3.76 -5.96
CA THR A 87 -3.77 -2.55 -6.04
C THR A 87 -3.54 -1.73 -4.79
N LEU A 88 -3.36 -0.43 -4.97
CA LEU A 88 -3.29 0.52 -3.86
C LEU A 88 -4.66 1.20 -3.75
N THR A 89 -5.24 1.21 -2.56
CA THR A 89 -6.56 1.80 -2.39
C THR A 89 -6.50 3.03 -1.49
N ASP A 90 -7.25 4.03 -1.87
CA ASP A 90 -7.51 5.24 -1.09
C ASP A 90 -6.24 5.95 -0.62
N PRO A 91 -5.29 6.25 -1.51
CA PRO A 91 -4.11 7.01 -1.11
C PRO A 91 -4.52 8.42 -0.70
N GLY A 92 -3.97 8.87 0.42
CA GLY A 92 -4.20 10.24 0.85
C GLY A 92 -3.42 11.24 0.00
N PRO A 93 -3.67 12.54 0.21
CA PRO A 93 -3.06 13.58 -0.63
C PRO A 93 -1.55 13.57 -0.66
N GLN A 94 -0.91 13.34 0.49
CA GLN A 94 0.55 13.35 0.56
C GLN A 94 1.15 12.23 -0.27
N PHE A 95 0.63 11.02 -0.11
CA PHE A 95 1.18 9.88 -0.83
C PHE A 95 0.82 9.94 -2.31
N TYR A 96 -0.39 10.36 -2.64
CA TYR A 96 -0.77 10.51 -4.04
C TYR A 96 0.13 11.53 -4.74
N ARG A 97 0.45 12.63 -4.06
CA ARG A 97 1.37 13.61 -4.61
C ARG A 97 2.76 13.04 -4.83
N LEU A 98 3.24 12.22 -3.90
CA LEU A 98 4.53 11.55 -4.06
C LEU A 98 4.51 10.63 -5.29
N LEU A 99 3.44 9.88 -5.47
CA LEU A 99 3.28 9.02 -6.64
C LEU A 99 3.33 9.85 -7.93
N ARG A 100 2.65 11.00 -7.94
CA ARG A 100 2.61 11.87 -9.12
C ARG A 100 3.99 12.45 -9.45
N ILE A 101 4.66 12.97 -8.43
CA ILE A 101 5.96 13.61 -8.62
C ILE A 101 7.00 12.62 -9.16
N THR A 102 6.95 11.39 -8.70
CA THR A 102 7.90 10.36 -9.11
C THR A 102 7.49 9.62 -10.38
N GLY A 103 6.27 9.84 -10.87
CA GLY A 103 5.74 9.11 -12.00
C GLY A 103 5.23 7.73 -11.65
N ALA A 104 5.28 7.36 -10.38
CA ALA A 104 4.86 6.02 -9.96
C ALA A 104 3.36 5.81 -10.04
N ASP A 105 2.58 6.89 -10.11
CA ASP A 105 1.13 6.77 -10.30
C ASP A 105 0.77 6.00 -11.57
N ALA A 106 1.61 6.04 -12.57
CA ALA A 106 1.38 5.30 -13.81
C ALA A 106 1.71 3.81 -13.68
N LEU A 107 2.42 3.43 -12.63
CA LEU A 107 2.87 2.04 -12.43
C LEU A 107 1.93 1.22 -11.56
N PHE A 108 1.10 1.87 -10.77
CA PHE A 108 0.22 1.17 -9.85
C PHE A 108 -1.22 1.21 -10.31
N ASP A 109 -1.94 0.16 -9.95
CA ASP A 109 -3.38 0.15 -10.05
C ASP A 109 -3.93 0.83 -8.79
N LEU A 110 -4.56 1.98 -8.97
CA LEU A 110 -5.06 2.79 -7.86
C LEU A 110 -6.59 2.72 -7.82
N SER A 111 -7.17 2.63 -6.64
CA SER A 111 -8.61 2.68 -6.51
C SER A 111 -9.04 3.46 -5.27
N TYR A 112 -10.28 3.95 -5.32
CA TYR A 112 -10.89 4.69 -4.22
C TYR A 112 -12.24 4.05 -3.92
N PRO A 113 -12.40 3.46 -2.73
CA PRO A 113 -13.67 2.86 -2.34
C PRO A 113 -14.81 3.89 -2.38
N GLY A 114 -16.00 3.42 -2.69
CA GLY A 114 -17.18 4.28 -2.70
C GLY A 114 -17.54 4.87 -4.04
N THR A 115 -16.74 4.65 -5.07
CA THR A 115 -17.06 5.05 -6.43
C THR A 115 -17.37 3.82 -7.28
N ALA A 116 -18.08 4.00 -8.37
CA ALA A 116 -18.57 2.90 -9.18
C ALA A 116 -17.45 2.00 -9.72
N ASP A 117 -16.30 2.58 -9.99
CA ASP A 117 -15.15 1.84 -10.52
C ASP A 117 -13.93 1.98 -9.62
N GLY A 118 -14.14 2.43 -8.38
CA GLY A 118 -13.07 2.58 -7.41
C GLY A 118 -12.38 3.92 -7.43
N TRP A 119 -12.72 4.82 -8.34
CA TRP A 119 -12.10 6.14 -8.41
C TRP A 119 -13.09 7.26 -8.18
N PRO A 120 -12.69 8.34 -7.48
CA PRO A 120 -13.50 9.56 -7.47
C PRO A 120 -13.55 10.13 -8.88
N ASP A 121 -14.66 10.74 -9.24
CA ASP A 121 -14.80 11.31 -10.59
C ASP A 121 -13.70 12.28 -10.93
N ALA A 122 -13.31 13.09 -9.98
CA ALA A 122 -12.27 14.08 -10.20
C ALA A 122 -10.91 13.48 -10.49
N ALA A 123 -10.71 12.22 -10.16
CA ALA A 123 -9.43 11.54 -10.36
C ALA A 123 -9.31 10.94 -11.76
N ARG A 124 -10.38 10.93 -12.49
CA ARG A 124 -10.41 10.29 -13.82
C ARG A 124 -10.01 11.21 -14.91
#